data_43b65e4df4a40da8ca72d09aafb93e90
#
_entry.id   43b65e4df4a40da8ca72d09aafb93e90
#
_cell.length_a   1.000
_cell.length_b   1.000
_cell.length_c   1.000
_cell.angle_alpha   90.00
_cell.angle_beta   90.00
_cell.angle_gamma   90.00
#
_symmetry.space_group_name_H-M   'P 1'
#
loop_
_entity.id
_entity.type
_entity.pdbx_description
1 polymer ?
#
loop_
_entity_poly.entity_id
_entity_poly.type
_entity_poly.pdbx_seq_one_letter_code
_entity_poly.pdbx_strand_id
1 'polypeptide(L)'
;KFIDSNYKTIAKKQSRAICGLSMGGFHTLYISLNNPDMFGYSGMFSAAIGVSDASVSPMYQDFDKKLETYFSKKPALLWIGCGDTDFLIQANRDFVKKLQDNNYPHEYLENGGGHIWRNWRIYLTEFVPKLF
;
A
#
# COMPACT_ATOMS: atom_id res chain seq x y z
N LYS A 1 12.42 5.08 15.32
CA LYS A 1 13.14 5.46 16.57
C LYS A 1 13.90 6.76 16.41
N PHE A 2 14.82 6.90 15.45
CA PHE A 2 15.62 8.14 15.29
C PHE A 2 14.74 9.39 15.12
N ILE A 3 13.79 9.36 14.21
CA ILE A 3 12.88 10.50 13.96
C ILE A 3 12.10 10.88 15.22
N ASP A 4 11.46 9.89 15.87
CA ASP A 4 10.68 10.16 17.08
C ASP A 4 11.53 10.64 18.27
N SER A 5 12.82 10.29 18.29
CA SER A 5 13.73 10.73 19.37
C SER A 5 14.32 12.13 19.12
N ASN A 6 14.33 12.61 17.88
CA ASN A 6 15.02 13.86 17.52
C ASN A 6 14.10 14.97 17.02
N TYR A 7 12.84 14.64 16.67
CA TYR A 7 11.87 15.59 16.13
C TYR A 7 10.55 15.53 16.90
N LYS A 8 9.79 16.62 16.86
CA LYS A 8 8.45 16.70 17.45
C LYS A 8 7.48 15.88 16.60
N THR A 9 7.31 14.62 16.92
CA THR A 9 6.38 13.69 16.25
C THR A 9 5.36 13.13 17.23
N ILE A 10 4.25 12.63 16.69
CA ILE A 10 3.31 11.80 17.44
C ILE A 10 3.67 10.34 17.15
N ALA A 11 4.42 9.71 18.07
CA ALA A 11 4.96 8.37 17.93
C ALA A 11 3.89 7.26 18.10
N LYS A 12 2.77 7.36 17.36
CA LYS A 12 1.67 6.40 17.39
C LYS A 12 1.38 5.88 15.99
N LYS A 13 0.97 4.61 15.87
CA LYS A 13 0.56 3.99 14.61
C LYS A 13 -0.45 4.85 13.85
N GLN A 14 -1.50 5.31 14.52
CA GLN A 14 -2.59 6.09 13.94
C GLN A 14 -2.16 7.49 13.43
N SER A 15 -0.97 7.92 13.78
CA SER A 15 -0.39 9.21 13.35
C SER A 15 0.77 9.02 12.37
N ARG A 16 0.85 7.85 11.73
CA ARG A 16 1.87 7.55 10.72
C ARG A 16 1.23 7.01 9.45
N ALA A 17 1.61 7.60 8.34
CA ALA A 17 1.26 7.13 7.01
C ALA A 17 2.52 6.77 6.21
N ILE A 18 2.39 5.85 5.27
CA ILE A 18 3.40 5.52 4.28
C ILE A 18 2.72 5.42 2.92
N CYS A 19 3.32 5.99 1.88
CA CYS A 19 2.84 5.80 0.52
C CYS A 19 3.99 5.79 -0.48
N GLY A 20 3.73 5.27 -1.66
CA GLY A 20 4.70 5.25 -2.73
C GLY A 20 4.09 4.87 -4.07
N LEU A 21 4.80 5.25 -5.14
CA LEU A 21 4.41 4.94 -6.51
C LEU A 21 5.30 3.85 -7.11
N SER A 22 4.74 3.04 -8.00
CA SER A 22 5.49 2.01 -8.73
C SER A 22 6.26 1.06 -7.78
N MET A 23 7.58 1.02 -7.85
CA MET A 23 8.43 0.29 -6.90
C MET A 23 8.24 0.82 -5.46
N GLY A 24 7.99 2.11 -5.26
CA GLY A 24 7.64 2.69 -3.95
C GLY A 24 6.31 2.14 -3.39
N GLY A 25 5.34 1.84 -4.26
CA GLY A 25 4.11 1.14 -3.88
C GLY A 25 4.38 -0.30 -3.40
N PHE A 26 5.27 -1.02 -4.08
CA PHE A 26 5.76 -2.32 -3.62
C PHE A 26 6.46 -2.22 -2.27
N HIS A 27 7.35 -1.24 -2.08
CA HIS A 27 8.02 -1.01 -0.80
C HIS A 27 7.02 -0.66 0.30
N THR A 28 5.99 0.13 0.00
CA THR A 28 4.91 0.45 0.96
C THR A 28 4.23 -0.83 1.44
N LEU A 29 3.85 -1.72 0.52
CA LEU A 29 3.25 -3.00 0.87
C LEU A 29 4.20 -3.86 1.73
N TYR A 30 5.46 -4.04 1.26
CA TYR A 30 6.47 -4.83 1.97
C TYR A 30 6.70 -4.33 3.41
N ILE A 31 6.91 -3.03 3.57
CA ILE A 31 7.17 -2.42 4.88
C ILE A 31 5.96 -2.55 5.79
N SER A 32 4.75 -2.28 5.29
CA SER A 32 3.52 -2.37 6.08
C SER A 32 3.22 -3.79 6.54
N LEU A 33 3.39 -4.79 5.67
CA LEU A 33 3.16 -6.20 6.03
C LEU A 33 4.17 -6.74 7.04
N ASN A 34 5.42 -6.29 6.96
CA ASN A 34 6.47 -6.74 7.90
C ASN A 34 6.56 -5.89 9.18
N ASN A 35 5.84 -4.76 9.23
CA ASN A 35 5.77 -3.88 10.41
C ASN A 35 4.31 -3.44 10.66
N PRO A 36 3.39 -4.38 10.94
CA PRO A 36 1.95 -4.11 10.95
C PRO A 36 1.49 -3.18 12.09
N ASP A 37 2.35 -2.92 13.06
CA ASP A 37 2.10 -1.98 14.17
C ASP A 37 2.72 -0.59 13.93
N MET A 38 3.36 -0.35 12.78
CA MET A 38 4.11 0.90 12.55
C MET A 38 3.26 1.99 11.90
N PHE A 39 2.46 1.67 10.88
CA PHE A 39 1.69 2.62 10.08
C PHE A 39 0.19 2.33 10.17
N GLY A 40 -0.61 3.38 10.41
CA GLY A 40 -2.07 3.31 10.36
C GLY A 40 -2.61 3.41 8.95
N TYR A 41 -1.88 4.10 8.07
CA TYR A 41 -2.31 4.41 6.70
C TYR A 41 -1.25 3.99 5.69
N SER A 42 -1.66 3.28 4.65
CA SER A 42 -0.78 2.82 3.58
C SER A 42 -1.39 3.16 2.22
N GLY A 43 -0.65 3.90 1.38
CA GLY A 43 -1.07 4.31 0.04
C GLY A 43 -0.18 3.68 -1.04
N MET A 44 -0.78 2.94 -1.96
CA MET A 44 -0.11 2.22 -3.03
C MET A 44 -0.54 2.79 -4.38
N PHE A 45 0.38 3.44 -5.10
CA PHE A 45 0.10 4.11 -6.37
C PHE A 45 0.77 3.36 -7.51
N SER A 46 -0.02 2.75 -8.40
CA SER A 46 0.51 1.88 -9.49
C SER A 46 1.58 0.92 -8.96
N ALA A 47 1.27 0.18 -7.91
CA ALA A 47 2.28 -0.59 -7.19
C ALA A 47 2.84 -1.73 -8.02
N ALA A 48 4.16 -1.90 -8.02
CA ALA A 48 4.87 -2.96 -8.75
C ALA A 48 4.77 -4.31 -8.01
N ILE A 49 3.55 -4.79 -7.82
CA ILE A 49 3.25 -6.07 -7.18
C ILE A 49 3.44 -7.19 -8.21
N GLY A 50 4.03 -8.30 -7.81
CA GLY A 50 4.15 -9.49 -8.65
C GLY A 50 5.12 -9.37 -9.83
N VAL A 51 5.93 -8.29 -9.90
CA VAL A 51 6.96 -8.15 -10.96
C VAL A 51 8.25 -8.94 -10.68
N SER A 52 8.40 -9.46 -9.48
CA SER A 52 9.52 -10.33 -9.10
C SER A 52 9.05 -11.77 -8.98
N ASP A 53 9.97 -12.72 -9.17
CA ASP A 53 9.68 -14.12 -8.91
C ASP A 53 9.30 -14.32 -7.43
N ALA A 54 8.07 -14.76 -7.20
CA ALA A 54 7.54 -14.97 -5.86
C ALA A 54 8.33 -16.05 -5.07
N SER A 55 9.01 -16.97 -5.76
CA SER A 55 9.79 -18.03 -5.12
C SER A 55 11.07 -17.54 -4.46
N VAL A 56 11.62 -16.42 -4.93
CA VAL A 56 12.90 -15.87 -4.45
C VAL A 56 12.75 -14.54 -3.68
N SER A 57 11.59 -13.88 -3.80
CA SER A 57 11.37 -12.59 -3.12
C SER A 57 10.89 -12.80 -1.68
N PRO A 58 11.59 -12.27 -0.67
CA PRO A 58 11.17 -12.31 0.73
C PRO A 58 9.78 -11.69 0.96
N MET A 59 9.33 -10.83 0.05
CA MET A 59 8.01 -10.20 0.09
C MET A 59 6.89 -11.25 0.05
N TYR A 60 7.01 -12.23 -0.83
CA TYR A 60 5.96 -13.20 -1.09
C TYR A 60 6.04 -14.45 -0.21
N GLN A 61 7.10 -14.58 0.60
CA GLN A 61 7.17 -15.63 1.61
C GLN A 61 6.11 -15.39 2.69
N ASP A 62 5.28 -16.40 2.94
CA ASP A 62 4.17 -16.33 3.91
C ASP A 62 3.21 -15.15 3.67
N PHE A 63 3.00 -14.77 2.40
CA PHE A 63 2.28 -13.56 2.01
C PHE A 63 0.88 -13.50 2.61
N ASP A 64 0.11 -14.58 2.52
CA ASP A 64 -1.26 -14.64 3.04
C ASP A 64 -1.28 -14.50 4.57
N LYS A 65 -0.35 -15.13 5.27
CA LYS A 65 -0.20 -14.98 6.72
C LYS A 65 0.21 -13.56 7.13
N LYS A 66 1.06 -12.92 6.35
CA LYS A 66 1.43 -11.51 6.58
C LYS A 66 0.24 -10.57 6.37
N LEU A 67 -0.59 -10.82 5.35
CA LEU A 67 -1.83 -10.06 5.13
C LEU A 67 -2.80 -10.24 6.31
N GLU A 68 -3.04 -11.47 6.74
CA GLU A 68 -3.88 -11.77 7.90
C GLU A 68 -3.37 -11.03 9.15
N THR A 69 -2.07 -11.12 9.41
CA THR A 69 -1.43 -10.41 10.53
C THR A 69 -1.61 -8.89 10.43
N TYR A 70 -1.38 -8.31 9.25
CA TYR A 70 -1.54 -6.88 9.01
C TYR A 70 -2.97 -6.41 9.31
N PHE A 71 -3.99 -7.12 8.80
CA PHE A 71 -5.38 -6.75 9.02
C PHE A 71 -5.88 -7.04 10.43
N SER A 72 -5.32 -8.06 11.12
CA SER A 72 -5.60 -8.29 12.54
C SER A 72 -5.19 -7.12 13.43
N LYS A 73 -4.20 -6.33 12.99
CA LYS A 73 -3.74 -5.11 13.66
C LYS A 73 -4.56 -3.86 13.31
N LYS A 74 -5.65 -4.02 12.58
CA LYS A 74 -6.63 -2.97 12.27
C LYS A 74 -5.97 -1.69 11.72
N PRO A 75 -5.37 -1.73 10.51
CA PRO A 75 -4.92 -0.51 9.85
C PRO A 75 -6.13 0.42 9.64
N ALA A 76 -5.91 1.72 9.73
CA ALA A 76 -6.97 2.71 9.52
C ALA A 76 -7.35 2.81 8.02
N LEU A 77 -6.34 2.67 7.14
CA LEU A 77 -6.57 2.72 5.69
C LEU A 77 -5.49 1.95 4.93
N LEU A 78 -5.91 1.07 4.02
CA LEU A 78 -5.13 0.61 2.88
C LEU A 78 -5.78 1.19 1.63
N TRP A 79 -5.06 2.07 0.94
CA TRP A 79 -5.53 2.75 -0.26
C TRP A 79 -4.70 2.34 -1.48
N ILE A 80 -5.35 2.05 -2.60
CA ILE A 80 -4.71 1.56 -3.82
C ILE A 80 -5.24 2.37 -4.99
N GLY A 81 -4.35 2.85 -5.86
CA GLY A 81 -4.71 3.50 -7.11
C GLY A 81 -3.90 2.96 -8.28
N CYS A 82 -4.57 2.71 -9.44
CA CYS A 82 -3.89 2.29 -10.66
C CYS A 82 -4.66 2.76 -11.90
N GLY A 83 -3.93 3.16 -12.95
CA GLY A 83 -4.54 3.54 -14.21
C GLY A 83 -4.97 2.31 -15.04
N ASP A 84 -6.07 2.44 -15.78
CA ASP A 84 -6.65 1.36 -16.58
C ASP A 84 -5.76 0.88 -17.75
N THR A 85 -4.83 1.74 -18.19
CA THR A 85 -3.82 1.42 -19.22
C THR A 85 -2.39 1.33 -18.64
N ASP A 86 -2.25 1.29 -17.32
CA ASP A 86 -0.97 1.06 -16.65
C ASP A 86 -0.53 -0.41 -16.88
N PHE A 87 0.74 -0.63 -17.19
CA PHE A 87 1.26 -1.99 -17.40
C PHE A 87 1.22 -2.84 -16.11
N LEU A 88 1.02 -2.23 -14.95
CA LEU A 88 0.84 -2.90 -13.66
C LEU A 88 -0.63 -3.11 -13.27
N ILE A 89 -1.58 -2.73 -14.15
CA ILE A 89 -3.00 -2.77 -13.78
C ILE A 89 -3.47 -4.16 -13.39
N GLN A 90 -3.07 -5.20 -14.13
CA GLN A 90 -3.52 -6.56 -13.85
C GLN A 90 -3.04 -7.02 -12.47
N ALA A 91 -1.78 -6.78 -12.13
CA ALA A 91 -1.23 -7.12 -10.81
C ALA A 91 -1.93 -6.39 -9.67
N ASN A 92 -2.31 -5.12 -9.87
CA ASN A 92 -3.08 -4.37 -8.88
C ASN A 92 -4.51 -4.89 -8.75
N ARG A 93 -5.18 -5.22 -9.86
CA ARG A 93 -6.52 -5.85 -9.84
C ARG A 93 -6.51 -7.21 -9.13
N ASP A 94 -5.52 -8.05 -9.40
CA ASP A 94 -5.37 -9.37 -8.75
C ASP A 94 -5.16 -9.22 -7.23
N PHE A 95 -4.39 -8.23 -6.82
CA PHE A 95 -4.21 -7.92 -5.41
C PHE A 95 -5.51 -7.40 -4.76
N VAL A 96 -6.21 -6.47 -5.41
CA VAL A 96 -7.52 -5.97 -4.95
C VAL A 96 -8.52 -7.12 -4.84
N LYS A 97 -8.58 -8.01 -5.84
CA LYS A 97 -9.42 -9.20 -5.79
C LYS A 97 -9.07 -10.09 -4.57
N LYS A 98 -7.79 -10.33 -4.31
CA LYS A 98 -7.35 -11.08 -3.11
C LYS A 98 -7.86 -10.43 -1.82
N LEU A 99 -7.81 -9.10 -1.72
CA LEU A 99 -8.33 -8.38 -0.55
C LEU A 99 -9.84 -8.54 -0.41
N GLN A 100 -10.59 -8.45 -1.52
CA GLN A 100 -12.03 -8.64 -1.55
C GLN A 100 -12.43 -10.06 -1.15
N ASP A 101 -11.79 -11.08 -1.72
CA ASP A 101 -12.07 -12.50 -1.45
C ASP A 101 -11.86 -12.86 0.04
N ASN A 102 -10.99 -12.12 0.74
CA ASN A 102 -10.72 -12.28 2.19
C ASN A 102 -11.46 -11.27 3.07
N ASN A 103 -12.33 -10.43 2.50
CA ASN A 103 -13.04 -9.35 3.20
C ASN A 103 -12.10 -8.38 3.95
N TYR A 104 -10.91 -8.10 3.41
CA TYR A 104 -9.97 -7.16 3.98
C TYR A 104 -10.35 -5.71 3.62
N PRO A 105 -10.53 -4.80 4.59
CA PRO A 105 -10.91 -3.41 4.33
C PRO A 105 -9.86 -2.68 3.50
N HIS A 106 -10.27 -2.09 2.39
CA HIS A 106 -9.41 -1.29 1.52
C HIS A 106 -10.23 -0.31 0.69
N GLU A 107 -9.56 0.70 0.16
CA GLU A 107 -10.12 1.57 -0.87
C GLU A 107 -9.34 1.38 -2.18
N TYR A 108 -10.05 1.34 -3.29
CA TYR A 108 -9.47 1.19 -4.62
C TYR A 108 -9.99 2.25 -5.59
N LEU A 109 -9.07 2.93 -6.26
CA LEU A 109 -9.37 3.85 -7.35
C LEU A 109 -8.71 3.35 -8.64
N GLU A 110 -9.53 3.02 -9.62
CA GLU A 110 -9.10 2.83 -11.00
C GLU A 110 -9.57 4.00 -11.84
N ASN A 111 -8.67 4.64 -12.57
CA ASN A 111 -8.98 5.80 -13.41
C ASN A 111 -8.30 5.67 -14.78
N GLY A 112 -8.71 6.50 -15.73
CA GLY A 112 -8.13 6.50 -17.07
C GLY A 112 -6.65 6.89 -17.10
N GLY A 113 -5.87 6.19 -17.93
CA GLY A 113 -4.46 6.47 -18.20
C GLY A 113 -3.48 5.46 -17.64
N GLY A 114 -2.21 5.63 -17.99
CA GLY A 114 -1.13 4.69 -17.71
C GLY A 114 -0.27 5.04 -16.51
N HIS A 115 0.97 4.54 -16.54
CA HIS A 115 2.01 4.72 -15.52
C HIS A 115 2.65 6.10 -15.61
N ILE A 116 1.92 7.15 -15.21
CA ILE A 116 2.28 8.55 -15.45
C ILE A 116 2.06 9.46 -14.25
N TRP A 117 2.83 10.54 -14.18
CA TRP A 117 2.79 11.53 -13.11
C TRP A 117 1.41 12.17 -12.88
N ARG A 118 0.60 12.33 -13.95
CA ARG A 118 -0.77 12.84 -13.81
C ARG A 118 -1.58 11.98 -12.86
N ASN A 119 -1.54 10.66 -13.02
CA ASN A 119 -2.29 9.72 -12.19
C ASN A 119 -1.77 9.72 -10.74
N TRP A 120 -0.46 9.70 -10.54
CA TRP A 120 0.10 9.71 -9.18
C TRP A 120 -0.20 10.99 -8.41
N ARG A 121 -0.30 12.14 -9.07
CA ARG A 121 -0.79 13.38 -8.44
C ARG A 121 -2.26 13.26 -8.05
N ILE A 122 -3.10 12.67 -8.88
CA ILE A 122 -4.50 12.38 -8.53
C ILE A 122 -4.56 11.47 -7.31
N TYR A 123 -3.79 10.38 -7.29
CA TYR A 123 -3.78 9.45 -6.14
C TYR A 123 -3.32 10.12 -4.85
N LEU A 124 -2.34 10.99 -4.92
CA LEU A 124 -1.89 11.74 -3.75
C LEU A 124 -3.00 12.68 -3.24
N THR A 125 -3.70 13.37 -4.14
CA THR A 125 -4.81 14.27 -3.76
C THR A 125 -6.04 13.53 -3.24
N GLU A 126 -6.25 12.28 -3.63
CA GLU A 126 -7.32 11.42 -3.10
C GLU A 126 -6.94 10.77 -1.76
N PHE A 127 -5.68 10.40 -1.58
CA PHE A 127 -5.19 9.71 -0.40
C PHE A 127 -4.96 10.66 0.81
N VAL A 128 -4.29 11.80 0.59
CA VAL A 128 -3.88 12.70 1.69
C VAL A 128 -5.05 13.21 2.54
N PRO A 129 -6.21 13.61 1.98
CA PRO A 129 -7.34 14.06 2.79
C PRO A 129 -7.99 13.00 3.70
N LYS A 130 -7.60 11.73 3.51
CA LYS A 130 -8.12 10.59 4.31
C LYS A 130 -7.22 10.25 5.50
N LEU A 131 -6.11 10.98 5.68
CA LEU A 131 -5.14 10.74 6.75
C LEU A 131 -5.56 11.44 8.03
N PHE A 132 -5.40 10.75 9.15
CA PHE A 132 -5.59 11.30 10.51
C PHE A 132 -7.03 11.75 10.76
#